data_e47a2194bdabf61d101710f6aa8c6787
#
_entry.id   e47a2194bdabf61d101710f6aa8c6787
#
_cell.length_a   1.000
_cell.length_b   1.000
_cell.length_c   1.000
_cell.angle_alpha   90.00
_cell.angle_beta   90.00
_cell.angle_gamma   90.00
#
_symmetry.space_group_name_H-M   'P 1'
#
loop_
_entity.id
_entity.type
_entity.pdbx_description
1 polymer ?
#
loop_
_entity_poly.entity_id
_entity_poly.type
_entity_poly.pdbx_seq_one_letter_code
_entity_poly.pdbx_strand_id
1 'polypeptide(L)'
;MHVSRIGNRPVVQGLSIIDFHLHFRMPFDPLTRQLSGGQFACEESSPAAAERAAKVAGMSAQWRRSWDFADPESAAQDAGWEAEAERWTAELDQHHIEHAAFVTAGGNREMAALVERGAGRFLGLAAMADPFAPGAVEEFRRAVRDDGLRGLKLFAPLMSSRIDDPAADPLWRVAAEYQVPVLIHFGHCGSAGGIAHNAMIEPAWLEAVAKRHPDVTFVVPHFGIQHVQQVLFLMWACPNVLVDTSGSNQWVRFMAQKLTLEDLFRRFYETHGPERIVFGTDSSWFPRGYARRYLVDQLRICWEMGMPAADVQKIFGANAAGLLGLADWTPADPELARALAREGTRA
;
A
#
# COMPACT_ATOMS: atom_id res chain seq x y z
N MET A 1 15.60 20.24 -4.93
CA MET A 1 14.22 20.20 -4.42
C MET A 1 13.86 21.58 -3.91
N HIS A 2 12.96 22.26 -4.61
CA HIS A 2 12.45 23.55 -4.16
C HIS A 2 11.21 23.29 -3.32
N VAL A 3 11.28 23.57 -2.01
CA VAL A 3 10.10 23.58 -1.15
C VAL A 3 9.54 25.00 -1.18
N SER A 4 8.42 25.20 -1.87
CA SER A 4 7.67 26.44 -1.76
C SER A 4 6.63 26.29 -0.64
N ARG A 5 6.30 27.41 0.02
CA ARG A 5 5.25 27.44 1.01
C ARG A 5 4.03 28.14 0.42
N ILE A 6 2.88 27.48 0.46
CA ILE A 6 1.59 28.12 0.23
C ILE A 6 0.97 28.31 1.62
N GLY A 7 1.02 29.52 2.14
CA GLY A 7 0.74 29.82 3.55
C GLY A 7 1.81 29.18 4.45
N ASN A 8 1.40 28.51 5.53
CA ASN A 8 2.32 27.79 6.43
C ASN A 8 2.60 26.33 6.01
N ARG A 9 2.21 25.90 4.79
CA ARG A 9 2.30 24.51 4.34
C ARG A 9 3.43 24.35 3.32
N PRO A 10 4.38 23.43 3.54
CA PRO A 10 5.39 23.11 2.52
C PRO A 10 4.72 22.45 1.33
N VAL A 11 5.04 22.91 0.13
CA VAL A 11 4.66 22.27 -1.15
C VAL A 11 5.94 21.94 -1.89
N VAL A 12 6.09 20.69 -2.29
CA VAL A 12 7.22 20.25 -3.11
C VAL A 12 6.87 20.49 -4.56
N GLN A 13 7.60 21.38 -5.21
CA GLN A 13 7.43 21.64 -6.64
C GLN A 13 8.32 20.71 -7.45
N GLY A 14 7.82 20.28 -8.61
CA GLY A 14 8.58 19.53 -9.60
C GLY A 14 8.61 18.01 -9.41
N LEU A 15 8.08 17.45 -8.32
CA LEU A 15 7.96 16.00 -8.17
C LEU A 15 6.73 15.49 -8.94
N SER A 16 6.93 14.40 -9.67
CA SER A 16 5.85 13.56 -10.21
C SER A 16 5.57 12.44 -9.23
N ILE A 17 4.39 12.45 -8.63
CA ILE A 17 4.04 11.58 -7.51
C ILE A 17 3.10 10.47 -7.95
N ILE A 18 3.47 9.23 -7.65
CA ILE A 18 2.63 8.04 -7.77
C ILE A 18 2.40 7.48 -6.37
N ASP A 19 1.15 7.44 -5.94
CA ASP A 19 0.80 6.76 -4.70
C ASP A 19 0.56 5.27 -4.99
N PHE A 20 1.41 4.42 -4.41
CA PHE A 20 1.41 2.97 -4.69
C PHE A 20 0.40 2.18 -3.84
N HIS A 21 -0.24 2.80 -2.83
CA HIS A 21 -1.04 2.05 -1.87
C HIS A 21 -2.28 2.82 -1.41
N LEU A 22 -3.39 2.57 -2.09
CA LEU A 22 -4.70 3.11 -1.74
C LEU A 22 -5.75 2.00 -1.69
N HIS A 23 -6.84 2.26 -0.99
CA HIS A 23 -8.00 1.38 -0.88
C HIS A 23 -9.24 2.08 -1.41
N PHE A 24 -9.95 1.42 -2.30
CA PHE A 24 -11.24 1.88 -2.79
C PHE A 24 -12.37 1.03 -2.18
N ARG A 25 -13.51 1.64 -1.91
CA ARG A 25 -14.67 0.94 -1.38
C ARG A 25 -15.67 0.63 -2.48
N MET A 26 -15.91 -0.66 -2.71
CA MET A 26 -17.03 -1.12 -3.52
C MET A 26 -18.24 -1.48 -2.65
N PRO A 27 -19.46 -1.44 -3.19
CA PRO A 27 -20.69 -1.82 -2.44
C PRO A 27 -20.61 -3.24 -1.88
N PHE A 28 -19.98 -4.14 -2.61
CA PHE A 28 -19.72 -5.51 -2.18
C PHE A 28 -18.20 -5.73 -2.11
N ASP A 29 -17.68 -5.85 -0.90
CA ASP A 29 -16.25 -6.08 -0.65
C ASP A 29 -16.06 -7.17 0.41
N PRO A 30 -16.00 -8.46 -0.02
CA PRO A 30 -15.82 -9.58 0.88
C PRO A 30 -14.48 -9.56 1.61
N LEU A 31 -13.45 -8.96 1.00
CA LEU A 31 -12.12 -8.87 1.59
C LEU A 31 -12.10 -7.90 2.78
N THR A 32 -12.66 -6.71 2.63
CA THR A 32 -12.79 -5.74 3.74
C THR A 32 -13.55 -6.33 4.93
N ARG A 33 -14.58 -7.14 4.69
CA ARG A 33 -15.30 -7.82 5.76
C ARG A 33 -14.42 -8.80 6.53
N GLN A 34 -13.57 -9.57 5.85
CA GLN A 34 -12.62 -10.48 6.49
C GLN A 34 -11.54 -9.72 7.28
N LEU A 35 -11.00 -8.63 6.72
CA LEU A 35 -10.01 -7.77 7.38
C LEU A 35 -10.52 -7.12 8.66
N SER A 36 -11.82 -6.96 8.80
CA SER A 36 -12.45 -6.48 10.03
C SER A 36 -12.52 -7.53 11.15
N GLY A 37 -11.87 -8.68 10.98
CA GLY A 37 -11.84 -9.77 11.98
C GLY A 37 -13.09 -10.63 12.00
N GLY A 38 -13.85 -10.66 10.88
CA GLY A 38 -15.11 -11.44 10.77
C GLY A 38 -14.95 -12.94 11.06
N GLN A 39 -13.76 -13.50 10.80
CA GLN A 39 -13.43 -14.89 11.11
C GLN A 39 -13.35 -15.21 12.62
N PHE A 40 -13.25 -14.18 13.47
CA PHE A 40 -13.25 -14.29 14.93
C PHE A 40 -14.55 -13.75 15.54
N ALA A 41 -15.60 -13.54 14.73
CA ALA A 41 -16.86 -13.04 15.21
C ALA A 41 -17.45 -14.03 16.22
N CYS A 42 -17.80 -13.53 17.42
CA CYS A 42 -18.68 -14.24 18.33
C CYS A 42 -20.11 -14.26 17.73
N GLU A 43 -20.97 -15.12 18.27
CA GLU A 43 -22.38 -15.14 17.85
C GLU A 43 -22.96 -13.72 17.81
N GLU A 44 -23.35 -13.27 16.61
CA GLU A 44 -23.70 -11.88 16.33
C GLU A 44 -24.85 -11.32 17.16
N SER A 45 -25.64 -12.19 17.78
CA SER A 45 -26.85 -11.85 18.55
C SER A 45 -26.64 -11.77 20.07
N SER A 46 -25.42 -11.96 20.58
CA SER A 46 -25.21 -11.94 22.02
C SER A 46 -25.03 -10.51 22.57
N PRO A 47 -25.46 -10.19 23.80
CA PRO A 47 -25.19 -8.92 24.45
C PRO A 47 -23.69 -8.59 24.53
N ALA A 48 -22.84 -9.58 24.70
CA ALA A 48 -21.38 -9.44 24.73
C ALA A 48 -20.83 -9.04 23.37
N ALA A 49 -21.39 -9.54 22.26
CA ALA A 49 -21.02 -9.11 20.91
C ALA A 49 -21.37 -7.65 20.68
N ALA A 50 -22.54 -7.20 21.10
CA ALA A 50 -22.97 -5.80 20.99
C ALA A 50 -22.06 -4.86 21.81
N GLU A 51 -21.71 -5.25 23.05
CA GLU A 51 -20.79 -4.49 23.90
C GLU A 51 -19.37 -4.39 23.24
N ARG A 52 -18.85 -5.51 22.72
CA ARG A 52 -17.59 -5.53 22.00
C ARG A 52 -17.63 -4.61 20.78
N ALA A 53 -18.68 -4.68 19.96
CA ALA A 53 -18.84 -3.82 18.79
C ALA A 53 -18.84 -2.33 19.15
N ALA A 54 -19.54 -1.95 20.24
CA ALA A 54 -19.57 -0.59 20.75
C ALA A 54 -18.16 -0.11 21.19
N LYS A 55 -17.41 -0.96 21.90
CA LYS A 55 -16.01 -0.66 22.30
C LYS A 55 -15.11 -0.45 21.07
N VAL A 56 -15.18 -1.35 20.08
CA VAL A 56 -14.40 -1.23 18.83
C VAL A 56 -14.76 0.04 18.06
N ALA A 57 -16.05 0.37 17.96
CA ALA A 57 -16.52 1.60 17.34
C ALA A 57 -15.96 2.85 18.05
N GLY A 58 -15.97 2.83 19.40
CA GLY A 58 -15.38 3.91 20.21
C GLY A 58 -13.88 4.09 19.98
N MET A 59 -13.11 2.99 19.91
CA MET A 59 -11.68 3.02 19.59
C MET A 59 -11.42 3.56 18.18
N SER A 60 -12.19 3.14 17.20
CA SER A 60 -12.09 3.63 15.81
C SER A 60 -12.42 5.11 15.71
N ALA A 61 -13.45 5.59 16.42
CA ALA A 61 -13.79 7.01 16.46
C ALA A 61 -12.68 7.85 17.13
N GLN A 62 -12.09 7.35 18.22
CA GLN A 62 -10.94 8.01 18.86
C GLN A 62 -9.74 8.10 17.91
N TRP A 63 -9.45 7.05 17.15
CA TRP A 63 -8.38 7.04 16.17
C TRP A 63 -8.63 8.07 15.07
N ARG A 64 -9.83 8.14 14.48
CA ARG A 64 -10.18 9.15 13.47
C ARG A 64 -9.94 10.56 13.98
N ARG A 65 -10.44 10.89 15.18
CA ARG A 65 -10.21 12.21 15.80
C ARG A 65 -8.74 12.53 16.02
N SER A 66 -7.92 11.55 16.40
CA SER A 66 -6.48 11.75 16.62
C SER A 66 -5.72 12.13 15.34
N TRP A 67 -6.28 11.83 14.17
CA TRP A 67 -5.68 12.09 12.86
C TRP A 67 -6.46 13.09 12.02
N ASP A 68 -7.45 13.77 12.60
CA ASP A 68 -8.33 14.71 11.92
C ASP A 68 -9.08 14.09 10.72
N PHE A 69 -9.37 12.80 10.79
CA PHE A 69 -10.21 12.13 9.80
C PHE A 69 -11.67 12.28 10.19
N ALA A 70 -12.49 12.66 9.21
CA ALA A 70 -13.92 12.79 9.42
C ALA A 70 -14.58 11.42 9.76
N ASP A 71 -15.72 11.47 10.41
CA ASP A 71 -16.55 10.28 10.64
C ASP A 71 -17.15 9.77 9.31
N PRO A 72 -17.41 8.46 9.18
CA PRO A 72 -18.01 7.90 7.98
C PRO A 72 -19.34 8.59 7.63
N GLU A 73 -19.47 9.02 6.39
CA GLU A 73 -20.69 9.63 5.86
C GLU A 73 -21.72 8.54 5.55
N SER A 74 -22.92 8.67 6.09
CA SER A 74 -24.02 7.77 5.74
C SER A 74 -24.51 7.96 4.29
N ALA A 75 -24.44 9.18 3.78
CA ALA A 75 -24.91 9.54 2.45
C ALA A 75 -23.92 9.14 1.31
N ALA A 76 -22.64 9.02 1.58
CA ALA A 76 -21.66 8.58 0.57
C ALA A 76 -21.88 7.13 0.12
N GLN A 77 -22.59 6.32 0.92
CA GLN A 77 -22.95 4.95 0.57
C GLN A 77 -24.06 4.88 -0.49
N ASP A 78 -24.85 5.93 -0.64
CA ASP A 78 -26.00 5.99 -1.55
C ASP A 78 -25.65 6.57 -2.93
N ALA A 79 -24.50 7.24 -3.07
CA ALA A 79 -24.10 7.91 -4.31
C ALA A 79 -23.53 7.00 -5.41
N GLY A 80 -23.25 5.74 -5.09
CA GLY A 80 -22.62 4.78 -5.99
C GLY A 80 -21.09 4.91 -6.08
N TRP A 81 -20.44 3.83 -6.48
CA TRP A 81 -18.97 3.77 -6.57
C TRP A 81 -18.41 4.67 -7.68
N GLU A 82 -19.20 4.93 -8.73
CA GLU A 82 -18.83 5.83 -9.83
C GLU A 82 -18.63 7.27 -9.35
N ALA A 83 -19.53 7.76 -8.49
CA ALA A 83 -19.41 9.08 -7.89
C ALA A 83 -18.21 9.15 -6.93
N GLU A 84 -17.91 8.06 -6.21
CA GLU A 84 -16.71 7.98 -5.38
C GLU A 84 -15.43 8.01 -6.24
N ALA A 85 -15.41 7.36 -7.41
CA ALA A 85 -14.28 7.42 -8.34
C ALA A 85 -14.05 8.85 -8.88
N GLU A 86 -15.09 9.60 -9.13
CA GLU A 86 -14.99 11.03 -9.50
C GLU A 86 -14.42 11.89 -8.36
N ARG A 87 -14.83 11.63 -7.13
CA ARG A 87 -14.23 12.28 -5.95
C ARG A 87 -12.74 11.96 -5.83
N TRP A 88 -12.34 10.71 -6.06
CA TRP A 88 -10.92 10.33 -6.06
C TRP A 88 -10.14 11.06 -7.14
N THR A 89 -10.68 11.21 -8.35
CA THR A 89 -10.03 12.00 -9.42
C THR A 89 -9.79 13.44 -8.95
N ALA A 90 -10.81 14.07 -8.34
CA ALA A 90 -10.67 15.41 -7.81
C ALA A 90 -9.63 15.53 -6.68
N GLU A 91 -9.54 14.52 -5.79
CA GLU A 91 -8.51 14.45 -4.75
C GLU A 91 -7.09 14.36 -5.34
N LEU A 92 -6.90 13.51 -6.36
CA LEU A 92 -5.60 13.38 -7.04
C LEU A 92 -5.19 14.71 -7.68
N ASP A 93 -6.12 15.42 -8.33
CA ASP A 93 -5.86 16.74 -8.92
C ASP A 93 -5.51 17.77 -7.86
N GLN A 94 -6.30 17.84 -6.77
CA GLN A 94 -6.08 18.75 -5.67
C GLN A 94 -4.72 18.56 -4.99
N HIS A 95 -4.22 17.33 -4.95
CA HIS A 95 -2.97 16.98 -4.27
C HIS A 95 -1.79 16.77 -5.22
N HIS A 96 -1.99 16.99 -6.51
CA HIS A 96 -0.97 16.82 -7.55
C HIS A 96 -0.38 15.40 -7.60
N ILE A 97 -1.25 14.39 -7.46
CA ILE A 97 -0.89 12.99 -7.58
C ILE A 97 -1.12 12.57 -9.04
N GLU A 98 -0.09 12.09 -9.69
CA GLU A 98 -0.14 11.73 -11.10
C GLU A 98 -0.90 10.42 -11.32
N HIS A 99 -0.55 9.39 -10.56
CA HIS A 99 -1.22 8.10 -10.57
C HIS A 99 -1.48 7.59 -9.15
N ALA A 100 -2.54 6.81 -9.00
CA ALA A 100 -2.91 6.13 -7.76
C ALA A 100 -3.10 4.63 -8.01
N ALA A 101 -2.36 3.79 -7.28
CA ALA A 101 -2.52 2.35 -7.33
C ALA A 101 -3.44 1.87 -6.21
N PHE A 102 -4.62 1.40 -6.59
CA PHE A 102 -5.57 0.79 -5.65
C PHE A 102 -5.20 -0.68 -5.43
N VAL A 103 -5.02 -1.04 -4.18
CA VAL A 103 -4.64 -2.40 -3.78
C VAL A 103 -5.83 -3.26 -3.34
N THR A 104 -7.00 -2.64 -3.13
CA THR A 104 -8.29 -3.31 -2.94
C THR A 104 -9.42 -2.47 -3.51
N ALA A 105 -10.39 -3.13 -4.17
CA ALA A 105 -11.63 -2.51 -4.66
C ALA A 105 -12.70 -3.59 -4.90
N GLY A 106 -13.15 -4.26 -3.83
CA GLY A 106 -14.08 -5.39 -3.98
C GLY A 106 -13.39 -6.63 -4.53
N GLY A 107 -13.78 -7.10 -5.72
CA GLY A 107 -13.12 -8.18 -6.45
C GLY A 107 -12.23 -7.66 -7.58
N ASN A 108 -11.58 -8.58 -8.32
CA ASN A 108 -10.67 -8.19 -9.40
C ASN A 108 -11.40 -7.57 -10.61
N ARG A 109 -12.64 -7.96 -10.88
CA ARG A 109 -13.47 -7.35 -11.94
C ARG A 109 -13.90 -5.94 -11.56
N GLU A 110 -14.28 -5.73 -10.32
CA GLU A 110 -14.61 -4.42 -9.78
C GLU A 110 -13.39 -3.49 -9.81
N MET A 111 -12.20 -4.03 -9.50
CA MET A 111 -10.94 -3.30 -9.63
C MET A 111 -10.69 -2.90 -11.10
N ALA A 112 -10.89 -3.81 -12.06
CA ALA A 112 -10.74 -3.50 -13.49
C ALA A 112 -11.70 -2.39 -13.94
N ALA A 113 -12.97 -2.43 -13.52
CA ALA A 113 -13.94 -1.38 -13.80
C ALA A 113 -13.53 -0.03 -13.21
N LEU A 114 -12.96 -0.03 -11.97
CA LEU A 114 -12.42 1.18 -11.35
C LEU A 114 -11.24 1.75 -12.16
N VAL A 115 -10.32 0.91 -12.60
CA VAL A 115 -9.16 1.31 -13.42
C VAL A 115 -9.60 1.92 -14.75
N GLU A 116 -10.56 1.30 -15.43
CA GLU A 116 -11.15 1.83 -16.67
C GLU A 116 -11.77 3.22 -16.44
N ARG A 117 -12.52 3.40 -15.35
CA ARG A 117 -13.12 4.68 -14.97
C ARG A 117 -12.09 5.76 -14.73
N GLY A 118 -10.92 5.41 -14.19
CA GLY A 118 -9.83 6.34 -13.88
C GLY A 118 -9.08 6.91 -15.08
N ALA A 119 -9.41 6.51 -16.31
CA ALA A 119 -8.86 7.05 -17.56
C ALA A 119 -7.31 7.15 -17.56
N GLY A 120 -6.64 6.12 -17.06
CA GLY A 120 -5.17 6.05 -16.98
C GLY A 120 -4.55 6.62 -15.70
N ARG A 121 -5.33 7.32 -14.85
CA ARG A 121 -4.88 7.84 -13.55
C ARG A 121 -4.95 6.79 -12.45
N PHE A 122 -5.89 5.86 -12.54
CA PHE A 122 -6.04 4.78 -11.60
C PHE A 122 -5.37 3.51 -12.12
N LEU A 123 -4.60 2.88 -11.26
CA LEU A 123 -3.95 1.61 -11.48
C LEU A 123 -4.50 0.63 -10.44
N GLY A 124 -4.53 -0.66 -10.75
CA GLY A 124 -5.11 -1.64 -9.85
C GLY A 124 -4.20 -2.85 -9.66
N LEU A 125 -4.16 -3.38 -8.46
CA LEU A 125 -3.59 -4.69 -8.17
C LEU A 125 -4.72 -5.72 -8.05
N ALA A 126 -4.47 -6.94 -8.53
CA ALA A 126 -5.33 -8.06 -8.18
C ALA A 126 -5.24 -8.30 -6.66
N ALA A 127 -6.34 -8.65 -6.03
CA ALA A 127 -6.39 -8.95 -4.61
C ALA A 127 -7.09 -10.28 -4.36
N MET A 128 -6.58 -11.04 -3.40
CA MET A 128 -7.22 -12.27 -2.92
C MET A 128 -6.96 -12.46 -1.42
N ALA A 129 -7.94 -13.09 -0.75
CA ALA A 129 -7.84 -13.39 0.67
C ALA A 129 -6.87 -14.54 0.93
N ASP A 130 -6.95 -15.59 0.13
CA ASP A 130 -6.18 -16.81 0.33
C ASP A 130 -5.56 -17.30 -0.99
N PRO A 131 -4.21 -17.24 -1.13
CA PRO A 131 -3.50 -17.72 -2.31
C PRO A 131 -3.56 -19.25 -2.47
N PHE A 132 -3.96 -19.98 -1.45
CA PHE A 132 -4.10 -21.44 -1.46
C PHE A 132 -5.51 -21.90 -1.87
N ALA A 133 -6.45 -20.98 -2.07
CA ALA A 133 -7.80 -21.31 -2.49
C ALA A 133 -7.82 -21.95 -3.89
N PRO A 134 -8.73 -22.90 -4.14
CA PRO A 134 -8.90 -23.48 -5.46
C PRO A 134 -9.17 -22.37 -6.52
N GLY A 135 -8.43 -22.40 -7.63
CA GLY A 135 -8.59 -21.42 -8.72
C GLY A 135 -7.82 -20.09 -8.51
N ALA A 136 -7.14 -19.88 -7.38
CA ALA A 136 -6.41 -18.63 -7.09
C ALA A 136 -5.38 -18.27 -8.19
N VAL A 137 -4.65 -19.26 -8.70
CA VAL A 137 -3.63 -19.07 -9.75
C VAL A 137 -4.27 -18.60 -11.05
N GLU A 138 -5.36 -19.24 -11.48
CA GLU A 138 -6.05 -18.89 -12.72
C GLU A 138 -6.76 -17.54 -12.61
N GLU A 139 -7.32 -17.22 -11.44
CA GLU A 139 -7.90 -15.92 -11.17
C GLU A 139 -6.85 -14.81 -11.25
N PHE A 140 -5.67 -15.01 -10.66
CA PHE A 140 -4.58 -14.04 -10.75
C PHE A 140 -4.08 -13.87 -12.19
N ARG A 141 -3.87 -14.98 -12.91
CA ARG A 141 -3.47 -14.95 -14.32
C ARG A 141 -4.48 -14.18 -15.17
N ARG A 142 -5.77 -14.44 -14.99
CA ARG A 142 -6.85 -13.73 -15.68
C ARG A 142 -6.83 -12.24 -15.34
N ALA A 143 -6.69 -11.89 -14.06
CA ALA A 143 -6.68 -10.51 -13.61
C ALA A 143 -5.54 -9.70 -14.25
N VAL A 144 -4.36 -10.27 -14.38
CA VAL A 144 -3.22 -9.59 -15.02
C VAL A 144 -3.33 -9.58 -16.53
N ARG A 145 -3.64 -10.73 -17.14
CA ARG A 145 -3.65 -10.88 -18.60
C ARG A 145 -4.85 -10.19 -19.26
N ASP A 146 -6.05 -10.40 -18.71
CA ASP A 146 -7.30 -10.02 -19.37
C ASP A 146 -7.86 -8.70 -18.80
N ASP A 147 -7.73 -8.49 -17.48
CA ASP A 147 -8.26 -7.31 -16.81
C ASP A 147 -7.22 -6.17 -16.68
N GLY A 148 -5.95 -6.40 -17.06
CA GLY A 148 -4.90 -5.40 -17.08
C GLY A 148 -4.43 -4.95 -15.70
N LEU A 149 -4.65 -5.76 -14.64
CA LEU A 149 -4.18 -5.44 -13.29
C LEU A 149 -2.66 -5.62 -13.18
N ARG A 150 -2.01 -4.75 -12.42
CA ARG A 150 -0.56 -4.54 -12.48
C ARG A 150 0.21 -5.05 -11.26
N GLY A 151 -0.33 -6.04 -10.57
CA GLY A 151 0.29 -6.64 -9.38
C GLY A 151 -0.64 -7.58 -8.66
N LEU A 152 -0.16 -8.12 -7.55
CA LEU A 152 -0.94 -8.96 -6.64
C LEU A 152 -0.88 -8.38 -5.22
N LYS A 153 -2.03 -8.18 -4.58
CA LYS A 153 -2.16 -7.86 -3.15
C LYS A 153 -2.58 -9.07 -2.36
N LEU A 154 -1.82 -9.39 -1.33
CA LEU A 154 -2.11 -10.45 -0.37
C LEU A 154 -2.13 -9.91 1.07
N PHE A 155 -2.85 -10.62 1.92
CA PHE A 155 -2.95 -10.35 3.35
C PHE A 155 -2.56 -11.62 4.11
N ALA A 156 -1.33 -11.67 4.59
CA ALA A 156 -0.83 -12.85 5.32
C ALA A 156 -1.74 -13.29 6.48
N PRO A 157 -2.35 -12.38 7.27
CA PRO A 157 -3.30 -12.77 8.33
C PRO A 157 -4.54 -13.55 7.87
N LEU A 158 -4.88 -13.51 6.57
CA LEU A 158 -6.05 -14.20 6.01
C LEU A 158 -5.72 -15.53 5.35
N MET A 159 -4.44 -15.86 5.17
CA MET A 159 -4.01 -17.08 4.48
C MET A 159 -4.30 -18.34 5.28
N SER A 160 -4.67 -19.41 4.60
CA SER A 160 -4.92 -20.73 5.21
C SER A 160 -3.62 -21.50 5.48
N SER A 161 -2.50 -21.13 4.84
CA SER A 161 -1.17 -21.69 5.05
C SER A 161 -0.10 -20.61 5.04
N ARG A 162 1.12 -20.95 5.45
CA ARG A 162 2.25 -20.03 5.44
C ARG A 162 2.67 -19.70 4.01
N ILE A 163 3.15 -18.48 3.79
CA ILE A 163 3.55 -18.02 2.46
C ILE A 163 4.69 -18.82 1.84
N ASP A 164 5.53 -19.46 2.65
CA ASP A 164 6.65 -20.30 2.20
C ASP A 164 6.24 -21.72 1.77
N ASP A 165 4.95 -22.07 1.93
CA ASP A 165 4.40 -23.34 1.44
C ASP A 165 4.54 -23.41 -0.10
N PRO A 166 5.21 -24.46 -0.63
CA PRO A 166 5.40 -24.61 -2.09
C PRO A 166 4.10 -24.66 -2.90
N ALA A 167 2.95 -24.90 -2.28
CA ALA A 167 1.65 -24.85 -2.94
C ALA A 167 1.33 -23.45 -3.52
N ALA A 168 1.97 -22.39 -3.00
CA ALA A 168 1.86 -21.03 -3.54
C ALA A 168 2.82 -20.74 -4.71
N ASP A 169 3.82 -21.57 -4.98
CA ASP A 169 4.83 -21.34 -6.03
C ASP A 169 4.23 -21.08 -7.43
N PRO A 170 3.09 -21.67 -7.84
CA PRO A 170 2.45 -21.32 -9.11
C PRO A 170 2.02 -19.87 -9.22
N LEU A 171 1.64 -19.20 -8.11
CA LEU A 171 1.32 -17.77 -8.11
C LEU A 171 2.55 -16.91 -8.39
N TRP A 172 3.68 -17.26 -7.77
CA TRP A 172 4.95 -16.55 -7.97
C TRP A 172 5.43 -16.67 -9.42
N ARG A 173 5.21 -17.81 -10.06
CA ARG A 173 5.51 -17.99 -11.48
C ARG A 173 4.64 -17.09 -12.38
N VAL A 174 3.38 -16.86 -12.04
CA VAL A 174 2.53 -15.90 -12.76
C VAL A 174 3.08 -14.49 -12.57
N ALA A 175 3.45 -14.09 -11.36
CA ALA A 175 4.04 -12.78 -11.11
C ALA A 175 5.33 -12.55 -11.92
N ALA A 176 6.22 -13.57 -11.99
CA ALA A 176 7.42 -13.54 -12.81
C ALA A 176 7.12 -13.46 -14.31
N GLU A 177 6.18 -14.29 -14.80
CA GLU A 177 5.77 -14.34 -16.22
C GLU A 177 5.30 -12.97 -16.72
N TYR A 178 4.51 -12.27 -15.91
CA TYR A 178 3.95 -10.95 -16.26
C TYR A 178 4.78 -9.78 -15.70
N GLN A 179 5.89 -10.05 -15.01
CA GLN A 179 6.77 -9.02 -14.41
C GLN A 179 6.00 -8.04 -13.51
N VAL A 180 5.08 -8.53 -12.71
CA VAL A 180 4.27 -7.72 -11.80
C VAL A 180 4.68 -7.92 -10.34
N PRO A 181 4.62 -6.87 -9.49
CA PRO A 181 4.98 -6.96 -8.08
C PRO A 181 3.94 -7.72 -7.27
N VAL A 182 4.40 -8.30 -6.16
CA VAL A 182 3.54 -8.91 -5.15
C VAL A 182 3.64 -8.13 -3.85
N LEU A 183 2.56 -7.45 -3.48
CA LEU A 183 2.43 -6.68 -2.25
C LEU A 183 1.79 -7.54 -1.17
N ILE A 184 2.53 -7.83 -0.09
CA ILE A 184 2.07 -8.73 0.97
C ILE A 184 2.04 -8.01 2.30
N HIS A 185 0.84 -7.85 2.87
CA HIS A 185 0.66 -7.30 4.19
C HIS A 185 0.99 -8.34 5.26
N PHE A 186 2.02 -8.09 6.05
CA PHE A 186 2.36 -8.81 7.28
C PHE A 186 2.00 -7.98 8.50
N GLY A 187 1.97 -8.60 9.68
CA GLY A 187 1.67 -7.90 10.91
C GLY A 187 0.17 -7.61 11.13
N HIS A 188 -0.11 -6.64 11.98
CA HIS A 188 -1.47 -6.25 12.32
C HIS A 188 -2.25 -5.78 11.09
N CYS A 189 -3.44 -6.32 10.90
CA CYS A 189 -4.29 -6.04 9.76
C CYS A 189 -5.66 -5.52 10.21
N GLY A 190 -6.18 -4.53 9.50
CA GLY A 190 -7.45 -3.88 9.81
C GLY A 190 -7.33 -2.76 10.86
N SER A 191 -8.48 -2.20 11.20
CA SER A 191 -8.62 -1.15 12.21
C SER A 191 -8.73 -1.72 13.63
N ALA A 192 -9.25 -0.97 14.57
CA ALA A 192 -9.58 -1.48 15.91
C ALA A 192 -10.46 -2.73 15.80
N GLY A 193 -10.09 -3.78 16.53
CA GLY A 193 -10.75 -5.08 16.47
C GLY A 193 -10.31 -6.00 15.32
N GLY A 194 -9.34 -5.58 14.49
CA GLY A 194 -8.73 -6.40 13.45
C GLY A 194 -7.84 -7.53 13.99
N ILE A 195 -6.99 -8.08 13.12
CA ILE A 195 -6.14 -9.24 13.41
C ILE A 195 -4.76 -8.76 13.83
N ALA A 196 -4.36 -8.97 15.09
CA ALA A 196 -3.07 -8.55 15.61
C ALA A 196 -2.01 -9.66 15.56
N HIS A 197 -2.41 -10.91 15.74
CA HIS A 197 -1.50 -12.06 15.83
C HIS A 197 -2.14 -13.31 15.25
N ASN A 198 -1.41 -13.98 14.38
CA ASN A 198 -1.60 -15.38 14.00
C ASN A 198 -0.28 -15.95 13.43
N ALA A 199 -0.26 -17.22 13.08
CA ALA A 199 0.95 -17.89 12.60
C ALA A 199 1.45 -17.39 11.23
N MET A 200 0.63 -16.65 10.48
CA MET A 200 0.93 -16.26 9.09
C MET A 200 1.53 -14.85 8.98
N ILE A 201 1.45 -14.02 10.03
CA ILE A 201 1.81 -12.59 9.97
C ILE A 201 3.32 -12.29 9.96
N GLU A 202 4.17 -13.32 10.10
CA GLU A 202 5.61 -13.16 10.22
C GLU A 202 6.27 -12.97 8.84
N PRO A 203 6.91 -11.83 8.55
CA PRO A 203 7.58 -11.60 7.27
C PRO A 203 8.79 -12.49 7.05
N ALA A 204 9.32 -13.13 8.10
CA ALA A 204 10.42 -14.08 8.01
C ALA A 204 10.13 -15.26 7.05
N TRP A 205 8.87 -15.65 6.91
CA TRP A 205 8.47 -16.72 5.96
C TRP A 205 8.67 -16.30 4.50
N LEU A 206 8.75 -15.01 4.20
CA LEU A 206 9.00 -14.52 2.83
C LEU A 206 10.43 -14.79 2.36
N GLU A 207 11.41 -14.95 3.25
CA GLU A 207 12.81 -15.15 2.87
C GLU A 207 13.00 -16.36 1.95
N ALA A 208 12.40 -17.49 2.30
CA ALA A 208 12.49 -18.71 1.50
C ALA A 208 11.85 -18.53 0.12
N VAL A 209 10.73 -17.81 0.03
CA VAL A 209 10.03 -17.52 -1.22
C VAL A 209 10.85 -16.58 -2.10
N ALA A 210 11.33 -15.47 -1.55
CA ALA A 210 12.08 -14.46 -2.28
C ALA A 210 13.38 -15.05 -2.87
N LYS A 211 14.02 -15.96 -2.15
CA LYS A 211 15.22 -16.67 -2.63
C LYS A 211 14.92 -17.73 -3.71
N ARG A 212 13.74 -18.39 -3.64
CA ARG A 212 13.32 -19.35 -4.69
C ARG A 212 12.84 -18.66 -5.97
N HIS A 213 12.34 -17.43 -5.86
CA HIS A 213 11.78 -16.64 -6.95
C HIS A 213 12.48 -15.28 -7.07
N PRO A 214 13.77 -15.26 -7.47
CA PRO A 214 14.56 -14.01 -7.50
C PRO A 214 14.11 -13.03 -8.59
N ASP A 215 13.34 -13.49 -9.55
CA ASP A 215 12.70 -12.75 -10.64
C ASP A 215 11.35 -12.09 -10.27
N VAL A 216 10.84 -12.36 -9.05
CA VAL A 216 9.64 -11.73 -8.52
C VAL A 216 10.03 -10.61 -7.55
N THR A 217 9.48 -9.43 -7.74
CA THR A 217 9.60 -8.34 -6.77
C THR A 217 8.50 -8.42 -5.72
N PHE A 218 8.90 -8.56 -4.46
CA PHE A 218 7.99 -8.54 -3.31
C PHE A 218 8.04 -7.18 -2.61
N VAL A 219 6.88 -6.64 -2.26
CA VAL A 219 6.78 -5.39 -1.50
C VAL A 219 6.13 -5.67 -0.15
N VAL A 220 6.78 -5.28 0.93
CA VAL A 220 6.24 -5.35 2.29
C VAL A 220 5.74 -3.95 2.68
N PRO A 221 4.43 -3.75 2.86
CA PRO A 221 3.89 -2.43 3.15
C PRO A 221 4.22 -1.94 4.57
N HIS A 222 4.02 -0.63 4.76
CA HIS A 222 4.08 0.03 6.07
C HIS A 222 5.45 -0.09 6.76
N PHE A 223 6.56 -0.14 6.00
CA PHE A 223 7.90 -0.45 6.52
C PHE A 223 7.94 -1.72 7.40
N GLY A 224 6.99 -2.65 7.17
CA GLY A 224 6.88 -3.88 7.95
C GLY A 224 6.09 -3.74 9.25
N ILE A 225 5.44 -2.58 9.52
CA ILE A 225 4.62 -2.33 10.71
C ILE A 225 5.31 -2.84 12.01
N GLN A 226 4.76 -3.80 12.73
CA GLN A 226 5.33 -4.31 13.98
C GLN A 226 6.63 -5.11 13.81
N HIS A 227 7.04 -5.44 12.57
CA HIS A 227 8.18 -6.27 12.20
C HIS A 227 9.34 -5.50 11.55
N VAL A 228 9.48 -4.19 11.82
CA VAL A 228 10.49 -3.31 11.20
C VAL A 228 11.88 -3.94 11.16
N GLN A 229 12.37 -4.45 12.29
CA GLN A 229 13.71 -5.04 12.37
C GLN A 229 13.84 -6.31 11.53
N GLN A 230 12.81 -7.15 11.52
CA GLN A 230 12.81 -8.38 10.70
C GLN A 230 12.83 -8.04 9.21
N VAL A 231 12.07 -7.01 8.79
CA VAL A 231 12.03 -6.56 7.38
C VAL A 231 13.36 -5.94 6.95
N LEU A 232 14.06 -5.18 7.81
CA LEU A 232 15.40 -4.70 7.51
C LEU A 232 16.37 -5.85 7.21
N PHE A 233 16.39 -6.90 8.03
CA PHE A 233 17.22 -8.08 7.76
C PHE A 233 16.75 -8.90 6.56
N LEU A 234 15.44 -9.03 6.34
CA LEU A 234 14.88 -9.68 5.17
C LEU A 234 15.32 -8.99 3.88
N MET A 235 15.26 -7.66 3.84
CA MET A 235 15.74 -6.89 2.69
C MET A 235 17.25 -7.01 2.49
N TRP A 236 18.02 -7.14 3.56
CA TRP A 236 19.45 -7.42 3.47
C TRP A 236 19.73 -8.79 2.85
N ALA A 237 18.94 -9.80 3.19
CA ALA A 237 19.08 -11.16 2.69
C ALA A 237 18.50 -11.37 1.27
N CYS A 238 17.53 -10.53 0.86
CA CYS A 238 16.75 -10.70 -0.36
C CYS A 238 16.68 -9.36 -1.13
N PRO A 239 17.49 -9.18 -2.19
CA PRO A 239 17.52 -7.92 -2.96
C PRO A 239 16.20 -7.61 -3.69
N ASN A 240 15.38 -8.62 -3.96
CA ASN A 240 14.07 -8.50 -4.59
C ASN A 240 12.91 -8.23 -3.61
N VAL A 241 13.21 -7.88 -2.35
CA VAL A 241 12.22 -7.42 -1.37
C VAL A 241 12.35 -5.90 -1.17
N LEU A 242 11.26 -5.19 -1.34
CA LEU A 242 11.11 -3.75 -1.17
C LEU A 242 10.13 -3.46 -0.03
N VAL A 243 10.04 -2.21 0.38
CA VAL A 243 9.00 -1.74 1.31
C VAL A 243 8.20 -0.60 0.71
N ASP A 244 6.94 -0.46 1.14
CA ASP A 244 6.22 0.79 0.95
C ASP A 244 6.08 1.57 2.27
N THR A 245 5.84 2.87 2.15
CA THR A 245 5.80 3.81 3.28
C THR A 245 4.39 4.00 3.85
N SER A 246 3.39 3.34 3.28
CA SER A 246 1.97 3.60 3.52
C SER A 246 1.58 3.44 5.01
N GLY A 247 0.66 4.27 5.48
CA GLY A 247 0.14 4.21 6.86
C GLY A 247 1.15 4.44 7.99
N SER A 248 2.44 4.57 7.68
CA SER A 248 3.53 4.57 8.66
C SER A 248 3.52 5.78 9.59
N ASN A 249 2.93 6.88 9.16
CA ASN A 249 2.76 8.08 9.98
C ASN A 249 2.06 7.80 11.31
N GLN A 250 1.19 6.79 11.37
CA GLN A 250 0.35 6.54 12.53
C GLN A 250 0.74 5.31 13.36
N TRP A 251 1.14 4.20 12.74
CA TRP A 251 1.33 2.96 13.49
C TRP A 251 2.59 2.98 14.38
N VAL A 252 3.57 3.85 14.10
CA VAL A 252 4.77 4.03 14.93
C VAL A 252 4.44 4.26 16.42
N ARG A 253 3.26 4.81 16.73
CA ARG A 253 2.80 5.03 18.11
C ARG A 253 2.57 3.76 18.92
N PHE A 254 2.40 2.61 18.25
CA PHE A 254 2.21 1.32 18.92
C PHE A 254 3.53 0.62 19.26
N MET A 255 4.67 1.19 18.86
CA MET A 255 5.97 0.61 19.17
C MET A 255 6.34 0.86 20.64
N ALA A 256 6.80 -0.19 21.32
CA ALA A 256 7.20 -0.10 22.71
C ALA A 256 8.47 0.77 22.92
N GLN A 257 9.38 0.74 21.93
CA GLN A 257 10.53 1.66 21.90
C GLN A 257 10.14 2.93 21.14
N LYS A 258 10.82 4.04 21.50
CA LYS A 258 10.66 5.29 20.75
C LYS A 258 11.07 5.06 19.31
N LEU A 259 10.10 5.18 18.40
CA LEU A 259 10.29 5.11 16.98
C LEU A 259 9.51 6.25 16.33
N THR A 260 10.17 7.02 15.47
CA THR A 260 9.56 8.09 14.70
C THR A 260 9.45 7.71 13.22
N LEU A 261 8.65 8.43 12.47
CA LEU A 261 8.59 8.26 11.01
C LEU A 261 9.95 8.59 10.37
N GLU A 262 10.69 9.58 10.88
CA GLU A 262 12.05 9.90 10.45
C GLU A 262 13.00 8.71 10.68
N ASP A 263 12.92 8.05 11.85
CA ASP A 263 13.75 6.86 12.12
C ASP A 263 13.50 5.75 11.09
N LEU A 264 12.26 5.56 10.64
CA LEU A 264 11.94 4.60 9.60
C LEU A 264 12.60 4.97 8.27
N PHE A 265 12.35 6.19 7.77
CA PHE A 265 12.97 6.66 6.53
C PHE A 265 14.48 6.57 6.59
N ARG A 266 15.11 7.06 7.66
CA ARG A 266 16.56 7.04 7.84
C ARG A 266 17.13 5.62 7.79
N ARG A 267 16.55 4.68 8.54
CA ARG A 267 17.05 3.30 8.61
C ARG A 267 16.97 2.59 7.27
N PHE A 268 15.81 2.65 6.60
CA PHE A 268 15.64 1.99 5.31
C PHE A 268 16.45 2.67 4.19
N TYR A 269 16.51 3.99 4.17
CA TYR A 269 17.29 4.75 3.19
C TYR A 269 18.80 4.50 3.33
N GLU A 270 19.34 4.61 4.55
CA GLU A 270 20.79 4.43 4.79
C GLU A 270 21.24 2.98 4.61
N THR A 271 20.36 2.00 4.82
CA THR A 271 20.73 0.57 4.71
C THR A 271 20.46 -0.04 3.33
N HIS A 272 19.43 0.42 2.62
CA HIS A 272 18.95 -0.23 1.40
C HIS A 272 18.86 0.69 0.18
N GLY A 273 19.06 2.00 0.36
CA GLY A 273 18.96 2.99 -0.70
C GLY A 273 17.52 3.37 -1.07
N PRO A 274 17.36 4.43 -1.86
CA PRO A 274 16.06 4.94 -2.28
C PRO A 274 15.32 4.01 -3.23
N GLU A 275 16.01 3.16 -3.99
CA GLU A 275 15.46 2.25 -5.01
C GLU A 275 14.55 1.18 -4.40
N ARG A 276 14.66 0.93 -3.10
CA ARG A 276 13.92 -0.14 -2.42
C ARG A 276 12.81 0.38 -1.51
N ILE A 277 12.47 1.66 -1.62
CA ILE A 277 11.40 2.32 -0.88
C ILE A 277 10.38 2.86 -1.87
N VAL A 278 9.11 2.55 -1.68
CA VAL A 278 8.01 2.99 -2.55
C VAL A 278 7.03 3.82 -1.74
N PHE A 279 6.67 5.00 -2.22
CA PHE A 279 5.72 5.87 -1.55
C PHE A 279 4.29 5.30 -1.62
N GLY A 280 3.57 5.37 -0.49
CA GLY A 280 2.15 5.11 -0.39
C GLY A 280 1.55 5.85 0.81
N THR A 281 0.24 6.12 0.76
CA THR A 281 -0.46 6.79 1.87
C THR A 281 -1.34 5.87 2.69
N ASP A 282 -1.74 4.72 2.19
CA ASP A 282 -2.80 3.90 2.79
C ASP A 282 -4.14 4.66 2.88
N SER A 283 -4.37 5.56 1.92
CA SER A 283 -5.63 6.29 1.80
C SER A 283 -6.78 5.34 1.52
N SER A 284 -7.95 5.66 2.04
CA SER A 284 -9.12 4.79 1.94
C SER A 284 -10.38 5.62 1.69
N TRP A 285 -11.50 4.93 1.55
CA TRP A 285 -12.82 5.51 1.25
C TRP A 285 -13.16 6.78 2.04
N PHE A 286 -14.02 7.60 1.43
CA PHE A 286 -14.49 8.83 2.04
C PHE A 286 -15.34 8.57 3.30
N PRO A 287 -15.34 9.53 4.24
CA PRO A 287 -14.84 10.90 4.13
C PRO A 287 -13.35 11.04 4.46
N ARG A 288 -12.62 9.98 4.78
CA ARG A 288 -11.18 10.07 4.99
C ARG A 288 -10.47 10.56 3.73
N GLY A 289 -10.82 10.00 2.56
CA GLY A 289 -10.25 10.37 1.27
C GLY A 289 -8.73 10.26 1.24
N TYR A 290 -8.09 11.14 0.47
CA TYR A 290 -6.65 11.16 0.34
C TYR A 290 -5.97 11.67 1.62
N ALA A 291 -5.10 10.86 2.19
CA ALA A 291 -4.38 11.16 3.44
C ALA A 291 -3.22 12.16 3.20
N ARG A 292 -3.55 13.37 2.75
CA ARG A 292 -2.59 14.43 2.41
C ARG A 292 -1.56 14.69 3.50
N ARG A 293 -1.96 14.61 4.77
CA ARG A 293 -1.05 14.78 5.90
C ARG A 293 0.11 13.78 5.84
N TYR A 294 -0.16 12.53 5.41
CA TYR A 294 0.88 11.52 5.31
C TYR A 294 1.90 11.88 4.22
N LEU A 295 1.44 12.30 3.06
CA LEU A 295 2.32 12.80 1.99
C LEU A 295 3.18 13.96 2.48
N VAL A 296 2.57 14.98 3.10
CA VAL A 296 3.28 16.18 3.57
C VAL A 296 4.33 15.86 4.63
N ASP A 297 3.98 15.01 5.61
CA ASP A 297 4.92 14.61 6.67
C ASP A 297 6.10 13.82 6.11
N GLN A 298 5.86 12.88 5.19
CA GLN A 298 6.89 12.07 4.57
C GLN A 298 7.83 12.91 3.69
N LEU A 299 7.29 13.81 2.87
CA LEU A 299 8.11 14.74 2.08
C LEU A 299 8.94 15.69 2.95
N ARG A 300 8.35 16.20 4.04
CA ARG A 300 9.07 17.05 5.00
C ARG A 300 10.25 16.31 5.62
N ILE A 301 10.06 15.06 6.02
CA ILE A 301 11.11 14.22 6.59
C ILE A 301 12.25 14.00 5.59
N CYS A 302 11.95 13.65 4.35
CA CYS A 302 12.97 13.49 3.30
C CYS A 302 13.77 14.79 3.09
N TRP A 303 13.08 15.94 3.14
CA TRP A 303 13.73 17.25 3.04
C TRP A 303 14.61 17.56 4.25
N GLU A 304 14.11 17.33 5.49
CA GLU A 304 14.84 17.55 6.74
C GLU A 304 16.07 16.62 6.86
N MET A 305 15.99 15.42 6.31
CA MET A 305 17.14 14.50 6.20
C MET A 305 18.17 14.93 5.14
N GLY A 306 17.86 15.93 4.31
CA GLY A 306 18.76 16.38 3.25
C GLY A 306 18.86 15.39 2.07
N MET A 307 17.83 14.57 1.85
CA MET A 307 17.84 13.63 0.72
C MET A 307 17.98 14.37 -0.62
N PRO A 308 18.83 13.88 -1.57
CA PRO A 308 18.87 14.41 -2.93
C PRO A 308 17.50 14.37 -3.60
N ALA A 309 17.18 15.37 -4.43
CA ALA A 309 15.89 15.44 -5.12
C ALA A 309 15.62 14.21 -6.02
N ALA A 310 16.68 13.66 -6.64
CA ALA A 310 16.59 12.43 -7.42
C ALA A 310 16.15 11.23 -6.57
N ASP A 311 16.69 11.07 -5.36
CA ASP A 311 16.31 9.99 -4.46
C ASP A 311 14.87 10.15 -3.96
N VAL A 312 14.45 11.38 -3.66
CA VAL A 312 13.06 11.66 -3.32
C VAL A 312 12.14 11.31 -4.51
N GLN A 313 12.54 11.66 -5.75
CA GLN A 313 11.76 11.30 -6.94
C GLN A 313 11.69 9.79 -7.16
N LYS A 314 12.75 9.02 -6.86
CA LYS A 314 12.69 7.55 -6.89
C LYS A 314 11.62 7.03 -5.93
N ILE A 315 11.68 7.44 -4.67
CA ILE A 315 10.76 6.99 -3.62
C ILE A 315 9.31 7.36 -3.97
N PHE A 316 9.06 8.62 -4.39
CA PHE A 316 7.70 9.15 -4.56
C PHE A 316 7.11 8.92 -5.96
N GLY A 317 7.86 8.36 -6.92
CA GLY A 317 7.33 8.15 -8.27
C GLY A 317 8.01 7.05 -9.05
N ALA A 318 9.33 7.16 -9.32
CA ALA A 318 10.00 6.30 -10.29
C ALA A 318 9.97 4.80 -9.93
N ASN A 319 10.12 4.46 -8.64
CA ASN A 319 10.04 3.06 -8.20
C ASN A 319 8.65 2.48 -8.44
N ALA A 320 7.59 3.24 -8.11
CA ALA A 320 6.22 2.82 -8.39
C ALA A 320 5.95 2.70 -9.90
N ALA A 321 6.45 3.65 -10.71
CA ALA A 321 6.33 3.60 -12.17
C ALA A 321 6.97 2.33 -12.74
N GLY A 322 8.18 2.00 -12.30
CA GLY A 322 8.87 0.77 -12.70
C GLY A 322 8.11 -0.51 -12.30
N LEU A 323 7.67 -0.58 -11.03
CA LEU A 323 6.91 -1.72 -10.51
C LEU A 323 5.59 -1.94 -11.26
N LEU A 324 4.89 -0.85 -11.60
CA LEU A 324 3.59 -0.90 -12.26
C LEU A 324 3.69 -0.93 -13.78
N GLY A 325 4.89 -1.07 -14.35
CA GLY A 325 5.09 -1.20 -15.78
C GLY A 325 4.69 0.05 -16.59
N LEU A 326 4.90 1.26 -16.04
CA LEU A 326 4.67 2.52 -16.73
C LEU A 326 5.91 2.89 -17.55
N ALA A 327 6.14 2.17 -18.65
CA ALA A 327 7.38 2.22 -19.42
C ALA A 327 7.75 3.64 -19.97
N ASP A 328 6.75 4.43 -20.30
CA ASP A 328 6.93 5.79 -20.84
C ASP A 328 6.90 6.89 -19.78
N TRP A 329 6.80 6.49 -18.50
CA TRP A 329 6.73 7.46 -17.42
C TRP A 329 8.07 8.15 -17.19
N THR A 330 8.03 9.46 -17.12
CA THR A 330 9.17 10.31 -16.77
C THR A 330 8.70 11.45 -15.88
N PRO A 331 9.53 11.93 -14.91
CA PRO A 331 9.16 13.10 -14.14
C PRO A 331 8.89 14.31 -15.02
N ALA A 332 7.90 15.10 -14.65
CA ALA A 332 7.57 16.34 -15.36
C ALA A 332 8.71 17.37 -15.28
N ASP A 333 9.53 17.35 -14.21
CA ASP A 333 10.71 18.20 -14.10
C ASP A 333 11.87 17.64 -14.94
N PRO A 334 12.36 18.39 -15.97
CA PRO A 334 13.43 17.90 -16.84
C PRO A 334 14.78 17.68 -16.14
N GLU A 335 15.04 18.34 -15.00
CA GLU A 335 16.28 18.13 -14.24
C GLU A 335 16.22 16.80 -13.50
N LEU A 336 15.08 16.48 -12.90
CA LEU A 336 14.85 15.17 -12.27
C LEU A 336 14.86 14.04 -13.29
N ALA A 337 14.24 14.22 -14.45
CA ALA A 337 14.27 13.23 -15.54
C ALA A 337 15.72 12.94 -15.99
N ARG A 338 16.55 13.99 -16.18
CA ARG A 338 17.97 13.81 -16.52
C ARG A 338 18.79 13.16 -15.40
N ALA A 339 18.49 13.47 -14.14
CA ALA A 339 19.19 12.87 -13.00
C ALA A 339 18.95 11.36 -12.93
N LEU A 340 17.71 10.92 -13.05
CA LEU A 340 17.34 9.50 -13.06
C LEU A 340 17.95 8.74 -14.24
N ALA A 341 17.94 9.34 -15.45
CA ALA A 341 18.51 8.72 -16.64
C ALA A 341 20.04 8.50 -16.53
N ARG A 342 20.78 9.39 -15.85
CA ARG A 342 22.22 9.25 -15.65
C ARG A 342 22.60 8.14 -14.69
N GLU A 343 21.73 7.84 -13.74
CA GLU A 343 21.95 6.77 -12.76
C GLU A 343 21.61 5.40 -13.34
N GLY A 344 20.57 5.30 -14.16
CA GLY A 344 20.21 4.07 -14.88
C GLY A 344 21.26 3.59 -15.90
N THR A 345 22.18 4.46 -16.31
CA THR A 345 23.31 4.10 -17.18
C THR A 345 24.56 3.63 -16.40
N ARG A 346 24.53 3.65 -15.08
CA ARG A 346 25.67 3.22 -14.22
C ARG A 346 25.43 1.88 -13.50
N ALA A 347 24.24 1.30 -13.63
CA ALA A 347 23.87 -0.03 -13.12
C ALA A 347 23.99 -1.08 -14.24
#